data_641fc751d63e474db2aae57a593c8ee7
#
_entry.id   641fc751d63e474db2aae57a593c8ee7
#
_cell.length_a   1.000
_cell.length_b   1.000
_cell.length_c   1.000
_cell.angle_alpha   90.00
_cell.angle_beta   90.00
_cell.angle_gamma   90.00
#
_symmetry.space_group_name_H-M   'P 1'
#
loop_
_entity.id
_entity.type
_entity.pdbx_description
1 polymer ?
#
loop_
_entity_poly.entity_id
_entity_poly.type
_entity_poly.pdbx_seq_one_letter_code
_entity_poly.pdbx_strand_id
1 'polypeptide(L)'
;MITTKNTFVLGNDVNNAGNSTSREGTVENSVYLGNKSTATAGDGSRTASLYNIKQDGTKGTSTTAGSVGTVTTATVGNMTYGGFQGAKANGVVSVGAAGDERRIQNVAAGEISSTSTDAINGSQLYSVAKGVGNRINNLQGQVNRLGKRMNAGVAGAMAAANLMQPHKPGQSAAMAAVGQHRGEAALAVGYSRISDNGKYGIKLSMGADTQGQISTGAGVSYFW
;
A
#
# COMPACT_ATOMS: atom_id res chain seq x y z
N MET A 1 31.52 36.28 13.95
CA MET A 1 30.36 37.17 13.70
C MET A 1 29.42 36.43 12.77
N ILE A 2 28.14 36.34 13.07
CA ILE A 2 27.15 35.76 12.16
C ILE A 2 26.80 36.80 11.15
N THR A 3 27.09 36.58 9.89
CA THR A 3 26.91 37.59 8.81
C THR A 3 25.59 37.39 8.06
N THR A 4 24.97 36.21 8.18
CA THR A 4 23.73 35.86 7.49
C THR A 4 22.50 36.42 8.22
N LYS A 5 21.59 37.03 7.48
CA LYS A 5 20.42 37.71 8.01
C LYS A 5 19.46 36.77 8.71
N ASN A 6 18.93 37.19 9.88
CA ASN A 6 17.94 36.44 10.66
C ASN A 6 18.36 35.00 10.99
N THR A 7 19.64 34.76 11.29
CA THR A 7 20.17 33.42 11.55
C THR A 7 20.57 33.27 13.01
N PHE A 8 20.19 32.14 13.63
CA PHE A 8 20.58 31.77 14.97
C PHE A 8 21.47 30.53 14.94
N VAL A 9 22.63 30.60 15.60
CA VAL A 9 23.59 29.49 15.63
C VAL A 9 23.96 29.15 17.07
N LEU A 10 23.69 27.92 17.48
CA LEU A 10 24.08 27.35 18.75
C LEU A 10 24.96 26.11 18.52
N GLY A 11 26.25 26.30 18.43
CA GLY A 11 27.21 25.25 18.15
C GLY A 11 28.53 25.81 17.62
N ASN A 12 29.54 24.95 17.49
CA ASN A 12 30.81 25.27 16.86
C ASN A 12 30.86 24.66 15.45
N ASP A 13 31.74 25.19 14.60
CA ASP A 13 32.01 24.65 13.25
C ASP A 13 30.77 24.52 12.35
N VAL A 14 29.78 25.37 12.54
CA VAL A 14 28.56 25.36 11.76
C VAL A 14 28.81 25.86 10.34
N ASN A 15 28.41 25.06 9.34
CA ASN A 15 28.65 25.30 7.91
C ASN A 15 30.12 25.53 7.52
N ASN A 16 31.05 24.95 8.26
CA ASN A 16 32.46 25.26 8.08
C ASN A 16 33.19 24.08 7.45
N ALA A 17 33.60 24.25 6.21
CA ALA A 17 34.51 23.36 5.50
C ALA A 17 35.95 23.51 6.03
N GLY A 18 36.24 22.90 7.16
CA GLY A 18 37.64 22.68 7.62
C GLY A 18 38.27 23.80 8.45
N ASN A 19 37.54 24.79 8.96
CA ASN A 19 38.06 25.79 9.87
C ASN A 19 37.26 25.84 11.19
N SER A 20 37.88 25.46 12.29
CA SER A 20 37.27 25.16 13.57
C SER A 20 36.63 26.37 14.34
N THR A 21 36.64 27.55 13.78
CA THR A 21 36.25 28.77 14.50
C THR A 21 35.12 29.56 13.88
N SER A 22 34.63 29.21 12.68
CA SER A 22 33.51 29.97 12.11
C SER A 22 32.12 29.46 12.53
N ARG A 23 31.26 30.40 12.75
CA ARG A 23 29.85 30.20 13.07
C ARG A 23 29.04 30.94 12.02
N GLU A 24 28.99 30.41 10.83
CA GLU A 24 28.26 31.04 9.72
C GLU A 24 27.06 30.19 9.31
N GLY A 25 25.88 30.68 9.61
CA GLY A 25 24.67 30.21 8.96
C GLY A 25 24.68 30.68 7.50
N THR A 26 24.55 29.78 6.54
CA THR A 26 24.51 30.13 5.11
C THR A 26 23.10 30.32 4.57
N VAL A 27 22.09 29.96 5.35
CA VAL A 27 20.67 30.08 4.98
C VAL A 27 20.01 31.13 5.84
N GLU A 28 19.46 32.17 5.22
CA GLU A 28 18.68 33.18 5.94
C GLU A 28 17.46 32.58 6.65
N ASN A 29 16.98 33.26 7.68
CA ASN A 29 15.80 32.87 8.48
C ASN A 29 15.92 31.44 9.06
N SER A 30 17.12 31.04 9.48
CA SER A 30 17.40 29.65 9.84
C SER A 30 18.00 29.52 11.24
N VAL A 31 17.83 28.32 11.82
CA VAL A 31 18.36 27.96 13.14
C VAL A 31 19.29 26.75 13.00
N TYR A 32 20.50 26.85 13.54
CA TYR A 32 21.48 25.77 13.57
C TYR A 32 21.73 25.37 15.00
N LEU A 33 21.41 24.13 15.33
CA LEU A 33 21.55 23.57 16.66
C LEU A 33 22.57 22.43 16.69
N GLY A 34 23.66 22.63 17.42
CA GLY A 34 24.69 21.64 17.61
C GLY A 34 25.93 21.88 16.73
N ASN A 35 27.06 21.34 17.24
CA ASN A 35 28.35 21.45 16.55
C ASN A 35 28.29 20.83 15.15
N LYS A 36 28.96 21.45 14.21
CA LYS A 36 29.07 21.00 12.83
C LYS A 36 27.75 20.88 12.08
N SER A 37 26.68 21.51 12.57
CA SER A 37 25.41 21.54 11.85
C SER A 37 25.54 22.31 10.55
N THR A 38 25.02 21.74 9.48
CA THR A 38 25.08 22.31 8.14
C THR A 38 23.68 22.42 7.54
N ALA A 39 23.44 23.45 6.78
CA ALA A 39 22.28 23.55 5.92
C ALA A 39 22.67 24.33 4.68
N THR A 40 22.07 23.99 3.57
CA THR A 40 22.14 24.81 2.36
C THR A 40 20.74 25.07 1.85
N ALA A 41 20.42 26.35 1.68
CA ALA A 41 19.56 26.72 0.59
C ALA A 41 20.50 27.11 -0.53
N GLY A 42 20.30 26.62 -1.73
CA GLY A 42 21.15 26.93 -2.87
C GLY A 42 21.54 28.39 -2.98
N ASP A 43 21.57 28.95 -4.13
CA ASP A 43 22.12 30.24 -4.53
C ASP A 43 21.41 31.51 -3.95
N GLY A 44 20.67 31.41 -2.86
CA GLY A 44 19.93 32.54 -2.27
C GLY A 44 18.63 32.89 -2.99
N SER A 45 18.31 32.23 -4.09
CA SER A 45 16.97 32.30 -4.65
C SER A 45 16.03 31.39 -3.86
N ARG A 46 14.81 31.82 -3.63
CA ARG A 46 13.76 31.00 -2.93
C ARG A 46 13.42 29.70 -3.67
N THR A 47 14.09 29.41 -4.75
CA THR A 47 13.93 28.27 -5.65
C THR A 47 15.11 27.35 -5.64
N ALA A 48 16.07 27.55 -4.76
CA ALA A 48 17.32 26.81 -4.76
C ALA A 48 17.19 25.41 -4.12
N SER A 49 17.95 24.50 -4.66
CA SER A 49 18.05 23.13 -4.15
C SER A 49 18.57 23.11 -2.72
N LEU A 50 17.89 22.41 -1.84
CA LEU A 50 18.37 22.10 -0.51
C LEU A 50 19.30 20.88 -0.60
N TYR A 51 20.56 21.04 -0.26
CA TYR A 51 21.54 19.96 -0.20
C TYR A 51 21.90 19.65 1.25
N ASN A 52 22.15 18.38 1.55
CA ASN A 52 22.91 18.03 2.73
C ASN A 52 24.38 18.35 2.49
N ILE A 53 24.97 19.16 3.33
CA ILE A 53 26.42 19.43 3.32
C ILE A 53 27.08 18.50 4.34
N LYS A 54 28.08 17.76 3.91
CA LYS A 54 28.94 16.96 4.78
C LYS A 54 29.85 17.84 5.63
N GLN A 55 30.43 17.29 6.70
CA GLN A 55 31.38 18.02 7.57
C GLN A 55 32.61 18.57 6.83
N ASP A 56 33.02 17.93 5.76
CA ASP A 56 34.13 18.35 4.92
C ASP A 56 33.77 19.49 3.94
N GLY A 57 32.52 20.00 4.01
CA GLY A 57 32.01 21.06 3.15
C GLY A 57 31.62 20.61 1.76
N THR A 58 31.72 19.31 1.45
CA THR A 58 31.23 18.79 0.17
C THR A 58 29.74 18.63 0.13
N LYS A 59 29.15 18.82 -1.05
CA LYS A 59 27.73 18.58 -1.26
C LYS A 59 27.43 17.09 -1.15
N GLY A 60 26.54 16.72 -0.24
CA GLY A 60 25.93 15.40 -0.19
C GLY A 60 24.84 15.23 -1.25
N THR A 61 24.11 14.14 -1.17
CA THR A 61 22.89 13.95 -1.97
C THR A 61 21.89 15.07 -1.66
N SER A 62 21.11 15.48 -2.68
CA SER A 62 19.96 16.37 -2.43
C SER A 62 19.08 15.75 -1.33
N THR A 63 18.52 16.59 -0.47
CA THR A 63 17.49 16.11 0.44
C THR A 63 16.34 15.53 -0.38
N THR A 64 15.60 14.61 0.18
CA THR A 64 14.40 14.03 -0.43
C THR A 64 13.37 15.07 -0.85
N ALA A 65 13.50 16.30 -0.40
CA ALA A 65 12.71 17.45 -0.80
C ALA A 65 12.91 17.89 -2.25
N GLY A 66 13.70 17.17 -3.03
CA GLY A 66 13.94 17.54 -4.42
C GLY A 66 14.78 18.80 -4.56
N SER A 67 14.76 19.39 -5.72
CA SER A 67 15.69 20.44 -6.13
C SER A 67 15.32 21.85 -5.68
N VAL A 68 14.25 22.11 -4.96
CA VAL A 68 13.71 23.48 -4.92
C VAL A 68 13.10 23.84 -3.57
N GLY A 69 13.58 23.79 -2.47
CA GLY A 69 12.98 24.30 -1.21
C GLY A 69 11.42 24.29 -1.08
N THR A 70 10.74 23.78 -2.09
CA THR A 70 9.30 23.65 -2.19
C THR A 70 8.93 22.19 -2.45
N VAL A 71 8.20 21.57 -1.53
CA VAL A 71 7.78 20.16 -1.61
C VAL A 71 6.26 20.12 -1.72
N THR A 72 5.76 20.09 -2.94
CA THR A 72 4.31 19.99 -3.21
C THR A 72 3.83 18.56 -3.35
N THR A 73 4.72 17.67 -3.79
CA THR A 73 4.44 16.26 -4.03
C THR A 73 5.64 15.39 -3.66
N ALA A 74 5.39 14.13 -3.36
CA ALA A 74 6.41 13.10 -3.20
C ALA A 74 5.94 11.83 -3.87
N THR A 75 6.84 11.14 -4.59
CA THR A 75 6.56 9.84 -5.23
C THR A 75 7.41 8.77 -4.59
N VAL A 76 6.76 7.71 -4.12
CA VAL A 76 7.41 6.54 -3.52
C VAL A 76 6.90 5.29 -4.23
N GLY A 77 7.76 4.61 -4.95
CA GLY A 77 7.35 3.53 -5.85
C GLY A 77 6.38 4.04 -6.91
N ASN A 78 5.19 3.47 -6.96
CA ASN A 78 4.13 3.85 -7.92
C ASN A 78 3.10 4.83 -7.34
N MET A 79 3.30 5.31 -6.11
CA MET A 79 2.34 6.17 -5.42
C MET A 79 2.86 7.60 -5.34
N THR A 80 2.03 8.54 -5.75
CA THR A 80 2.31 9.98 -5.64
C THR A 80 1.40 10.59 -4.58
N TYR A 81 2.00 11.29 -3.65
CA TYR A 81 1.35 12.03 -2.58
C TYR A 81 1.48 13.52 -2.85
N GLY A 82 0.50 14.32 -2.45
CA GLY A 82 0.52 15.76 -2.65
C GLY A 82 -0.44 16.49 -1.71
N GLY A 83 -0.57 17.79 -1.93
CA GLY A 83 -1.42 18.65 -1.09
C GLY A 83 -0.77 18.98 0.26
N PHE A 84 0.56 18.96 0.34
CA PHE A 84 1.29 19.24 1.57
C PHE A 84 1.14 20.69 1.98
N GLN A 85 0.77 20.92 3.25
CA GLN A 85 0.80 22.25 3.85
C GLN A 85 2.26 22.64 4.16
N GLY A 86 2.54 23.94 4.17
CA GLY A 86 3.91 24.42 4.37
C GLY A 86 4.89 23.99 3.28
N ALA A 87 4.39 23.64 2.10
CA ALA A 87 5.19 23.13 0.98
C ALA A 87 6.41 24.00 0.63
N LYS A 88 6.34 25.32 0.90
CA LYS A 88 7.40 26.29 0.68
C LYS A 88 8.06 26.65 2.00
N ALA A 89 9.31 26.21 2.19
CA ALA A 89 10.09 26.58 3.36
C ALA A 89 10.63 28.01 3.24
N ASN A 90 10.62 28.76 4.35
CA ASN A 90 11.23 30.09 4.46
C ASN A 90 12.62 30.08 5.10
N GLY A 91 13.05 28.93 5.57
CA GLY A 91 14.34 28.68 6.23
C GLY A 91 14.38 27.25 6.72
N VAL A 92 15.42 26.90 7.47
CA VAL A 92 15.61 25.55 7.99
C VAL A 92 15.93 25.58 9.49
N VAL A 93 15.57 24.51 10.18
CA VAL A 93 16.13 24.17 11.50
C VAL A 93 17.03 22.98 11.27
N SER A 94 18.37 23.19 11.33
CA SER A 94 19.35 22.12 11.16
C SER A 94 19.88 21.65 12.50
N VAL A 95 19.88 20.32 12.70
CA VAL A 95 20.37 19.67 13.92
C VAL A 95 21.56 18.76 13.69
N GLY A 96 22.16 18.81 12.51
CA GLY A 96 23.30 17.97 12.14
C GLY A 96 23.85 18.25 10.77
N ALA A 97 24.67 17.32 10.29
CA ALA A 97 25.22 17.30 8.94
C ALA A 97 25.03 15.91 8.32
N ALA A 98 25.23 15.80 7.01
CA ALA A 98 25.20 14.50 6.35
C ALA A 98 26.33 13.59 6.89
N GLY A 99 25.95 12.43 7.44
CA GLY A 99 26.83 11.51 8.16
C GLY A 99 26.99 11.78 9.65
N ASP A 100 26.41 12.89 10.16
CA ASP A 100 26.37 13.27 11.57
C ASP A 100 24.96 13.75 11.98
N GLU A 101 23.95 13.04 11.58
CA GLU A 101 22.56 13.32 11.88
C GLU A 101 22.27 13.13 13.39
N ARG A 102 21.38 13.95 13.93
CA ARG A 102 20.91 13.86 15.31
C ARG A 102 19.44 13.50 15.40
N ARG A 103 19.09 12.70 16.39
CA ARG A 103 17.68 12.42 16.71
C ARG A 103 17.09 13.58 17.52
N ILE A 104 15.89 13.99 17.16
CA ILE A 104 15.07 14.85 18.01
C ILE A 104 14.24 13.92 18.91
N GLN A 105 14.47 13.98 20.23
CA GLN A 105 13.77 13.16 21.21
C GLN A 105 12.75 13.98 21.98
N ASN A 106 11.82 13.29 22.69
CA ASN A 106 10.76 13.92 23.49
C ASN A 106 9.83 14.85 22.69
N VAL A 107 9.65 14.54 21.41
CA VAL A 107 8.69 15.23 20.56
C VAL A 107 7.29 14.71 20.90
N ALA A 108 6.39 15.60 21.26
CA ALA A 108 4.97 15.27 21.45
C ALA A 108 4.35 14.79 20.12
N ALA A 109 3.22 14.11 20.21
CA ALA A 109 2.46 13.76 19.02
C ALA A 109 1.95 15.04 18.35
N GLY A 110 2.23 15.18 17.06
CA GLY A 110 1.73 16.27 16.24
C GLY A 110 0.28 16.03 15.78
N GLU A 111 -0.41 17.09 15.45
CA GLU A 111 -1.74 17.00 14.86
C GLU A 111 -1.68 16.31 13.50
N ILE A 112 -2.57 15.35 13.25
CA ILE A 112 -2.73 14.69 11.95
C ILE A 112 -3.98 15.24 11.29
N SER A 113 -3.81 16.27 10.49
CA SER A 113 -4.89 16.89 9.71
C SER A 113 -4.37 17.34 8.35
N SER A 114 -5.28 17.70 7.45
CA SER A 114 -4.92 18.20 6.11
C SER A 114 -4.26 19.59 6.15
N THR A 115 -4.30 20.27 7.26
CA THR A 115 -3.75 21.64 7.45
C THR A 115 -2.59 21.67 8.42
N SER A 116 -2.26 20.56 9.08
CA SER A 116 -1.18 20.51 10.06
C SER A 116 0.20 20.68 9.42
N THR A 117 1.06 21.37 10.15
CA THR A 117 2.49 21.48 9.88
C THR A 117 3.33 20.97 11.04
N ASP A 118 2.73 20.22 11.97
CA ASP A 118 3.42 19.65 13.10
C ASP A 118 4.37 18.53 12.70
N ALA A 119 5.43 18.37 13.48
CA ALA A 119 6.30 17.21 13.37
C ALA A 119 5.60 15.94 13.87
N ILE A 120 5.75 14.85 13.16
CA ILE A 120 5.20 13.53 13.50
C ILE A 120 6.24 12.71 14.25
N ASN A 121 5.88 12.17 15.41
CA ASN A 121 6.78 11.28 16.14
C ASN A 121 6.62 9.80 15.70
N GLY A 122 7.61 8.98 16.10
CA GLY A 122 7.66 7.57 15.69
C GLY A 122 6.46 6.72 16.11
N SER A 123 5.78 7.05 17.22
CA SER A 123 4.60 6.29 17.67
C SER A 123 3.39 6.50 16.75
N GLN A 124 3.25 7.67 16.17
CA GLN A 124 2.20 7.98 15.21
C GLN A 124 2.43 7.19 13.90
N LEU A 125 3.65 7.19 13.39
CA LEU A 125 4.01 6.40 12.21
C LEU A 125 3.84 4.88 12.47
N TYR A 126 4.24 4.39 13.66
CA TYR A 126 4.02 2.99 14.04
C TYR A 126 2.52 2.62 14.00
N SER A 127 1.65 3.48 14.50
CA SER A 127 0.20 3.24 14.50
C SER A 127 -0.36 3.12 13.07
N VAL A 128 0.09 3.97 12.16
CA VAL A 128 -0.27 3.89 10.73
C VAL A 128 0.24 2.58 10.12
N ALA A 129 1.52 2.25 10.32
CA ALA A 129 2.12 1.04 9.77
C ALA A 129 1.41 -0.23 10.28
N LYS A 130 1.08 -0.29 11.58
CA LYS A 130 0.32 -1.38 12.20
C LYS A 130 -1.08 -1.50 11.57
N GLY A 131 -1.77 -0.38 11.40
CA GLY A 131 -3.11 -0.35 10.80
C GLY A 131 -3.09 -0.85 9.34
N VAL A 132 -2.12 -0.43 8.55
CA VAL A 132 -1.92 -0.89 7.17
C VAL A 132 -1.60 -2.39 7.13
N GLY A 133 -0.67 -2.86 7.99
CA GLY A 133 -0.31 -4.27 8.07
C GLY A 133 -1.51 -5.18 8.39
N ASN A 134 -2.34 -4.78 9.35
CA ASN A 134 -3.56 -5.51 9.71
C ASN A 134 -4.56 -5.58 8.54
N ARG A 135 -4.72 -4.49 7.79
CA ARG A 135 -5.61 -4.47 6.61
C ARG A 135 -5.09 -5.37 5.49
N ILE A 136 -3.78 -5.37 5.23
CA ILE A 136 -3.16 -6.25 4.23
C ILE A 136 -3.36 -7.72 4.61
N ASN A 137 -3.13 -8.10 5.86
CA ASN A 137 -3.34 -9.47 6.34
C ASN A 137 -4.82 -9.90 6.19
N ASN A 138 -5.75 -9.00 6.48
CA ASN A 138 -7.17 -9.28 6.32
C ASN A 138 -7.54 -9.48 4.84
N LEU A 139 -7.07 -8.61 3.95
CA LEU A 139 -7.26 -8.75 2.50
C LEU A 139 -6.68 -10.06 1.97
N GLN A 140 -5.48 -10.44 2.41
CA GLN A 140 -4.87 -11.72 2.05
C GLN A 140 -5.75 -12.90 2.47
N GLY A 141 -6.32 -12.85 3.69
CA GLY A 141 -7.28 -13.84 4.17
C GLY A 141 -8.56 -13.91 3.32
N GLN A 142 -9.07 -12.75 2.88
CA GLN A 142 -10.25 -12.69 2.00
C GLN A 142 -9.95 -13.28 0.61
N VAL A 143 -8.80 -12.93 0.01
CA VAL A 143 -8.38 -13.46 -1.30
C VAL A 143 -8.22 -14.98 -1.23
N ASN A 144 -7.61 -15.51 -0.18
CA ASN A 144 -7.46 -16.96 0.00
C ASN A 144 -8.82 -17.66 0.13
N ARG A 145 -9.76 -17.09 0.90
CA ARG A 145 -11.13 -17.63 0.99
C ARG A 145 -11.85 -17.58 -0.35
N LEU A 146 -11.73 -16.48 -1.08
CA LEU A 146 -12.33 -16.36 -2.41
C LEU A 146 -11.78 -17.44 -3.35
N GLY A 147 -10.47 -17.65 -3.36
CA GLY A 147 -9.82 -18.70 -4.15
C GLY A 147 -10.37 -20.10 -3.85
N LYS A 148 -10.53 -20.45 -2.55
CA LYS A 148 -11.14 -21.72 -2.15
C LYS A 148 -12.59 -21.85 -2.63
N ARG A 149 -13.41 -20.83 -2.44
CA ARG A 149 -14.81 -20.82 -2.89
C ARG A 149 -14.93 -20.95 -4.42
N MET A 150 -14.06 -20.29 -5.17
CA MET A 150 -14.01 -20.44 -6.63
C MET A 150 -13.65 -21.86 -7.03
N ASN A 151 -12.62 -22.46 -6.42
CA ASN A 151 -12.23 -23.83 -6.69
C ASN A 151 -13.34 -24.84 -6.34
N ALA A 152 -14.05 -24.63 -5.23
CA ALA A 152 -15.19 -25.43 -4.84
C ALA A 152 -16.37 -25.31 -5.83
N GLY A 153 -16.63 -24.10 -6.33
CA GLY A 153 -17.63 -23.89 -7.39
C GLY A 153 -17.28 -24.63 -8.69
N VAL A 154 -15.99 -24.63 -9.08
CA VAL A 154 -15.53 -25.43 -10.24
C VAL A 154 -15.72 -26.94 -9.98
N ALA A 155 -15.39 -27.43 -8.78
CA ALA A 155 -15.62 -28.83 -8.40
C ALA A 155 -17.13 -29.17 -8.49
N GLY A 156 -18.02 -28.24 -8.06
CA GLY A 156 -19.46 -28.38 -8.17
C GLY A 156 -19.96 -28.45 -9.62
N ALA A 157 -19.41 -27.60 -10.50
CA ALA A 157 -19.73 -27.65 -11.92
C ALA A 157 -19.27 -28.95 -12.56
N MET A 158 -18.10 -29.47 -12.20
CA MET A 158 -17.61 -30.78 -12.66
C MET A 158 -18.50 -31.92 -12.17
N ALA A 159 -18.94 -31.90 -10.89
CA ALA A 159 -19.87 -32.88 -10.38
C ALA A 159 -21.22 -32.85 -11.14
N ALA A 160 -21.79 -31.67 -11.38
CA ALA A 160 -23.03 -31.51 -12.13
C ALA A 160 -22.92 -31.95 -13.59
N ALA A 161 -21.75 -31.73 -14.23
CA ALA A 161 -21.49 -32.16 -15.60
C ALA A 161 -21.41 -33.67 -15.74
N ASN A 162 -20.95 -34.38 -14.70
CA ASN A 162 -20.81 -35.84 -14.69
C ASN A 162 -22.13 -36.59 -14.35
N LEU A 163 -23.23 -35.88 -14.10
CA LEU A 163 -24.55 -36.50 -13.93
C LEU A 163 -25.05 -37.06 -15.27
N MET A 164 -25.04 -38.38 -15.38
CA MET A 164 -25.45 -39.09 -16.61
C MET A 164 -26.97 -38.98 -16.85
N GLN A 165 -27.37 -38.81 -18.10
CA GLN A 165 -28.79 -38.73 -18.49
C GLN A 165 -29.30 -40.07 -19.04
N PRO A 166 -30.63 -40.38 -18.95
CA PRO A 166 -31.21 -41.53 -19.62
C PRO A 166 -31.09 -41.39 -21.14
N HIS A 167 -31.11 -42.50 -21.85
CA HIS A 167 -30.92 -42.55 -23.30
C HIS A 167 -32.16 -43.05 -24.07
N LYS A 168 -33.17 -43.55 -23.38
CA LYS A 168 -34.37 -44.12 -24.02
C LYS A 168 -35.63 -43.29 -23.73
N PRO A 169 -36.54 -43.19 -24.69
CA PRO A 169 -37.86 -42.59 -24.48
C PRO A 169 -38.56 -43.15 -23.24
N GLY A 170 -39.26 -42.35 -22.46
CA GLY A 170 -39.98 -42.69 -21.26
C GLY A 170 -39.13 -43.01 -20.03
N GLN A 171 -37.78 -43.05 -20.17
CA GLN A 171 -36.90 -43.41 -19.10
C GLN A 171 -36.62 -42.24 -18.16
N SER A 172 -36.57 -42.52 -16.85
CA SER A 172 -36.10 -41.60 -15.80
C SER A 172 -34.84 -42.09 -15.16
N ALA A 173 -33.99 -41.18 -14.69
CA ALA A 173 -32.80 -41.52 -13.93
C ALA A 173 -32.66 -40.57 -12.71
N ALA A 174 -32.32 -41.19 -11.58
CA ALA A 174 -31.74 -40.50 -10.43
C ALA A 174 -30.23 -40.67 -10.47
N MET A 175 -29.50 -39.61 -10.24
CA MET A 175 -28.05 -39.57 -10.51
C MET A 175 -27.32 -38.94 -9.33
N ALA A 176 -26.10 -39.41 -9.10
CA ALA A 176 -25.16 -38.77 -8.18
C ALA A 176 -23.75 -38.78 -8.81
N ALA A 177 -23.01 -37.72 -8.59
CA ALA A 177 -21.66 -37.56 -9.08
C ALA A 177 -20.83 -36.70 -8.14
N VAL A 178 -19.53 -36.89 -8.18
CA VAL A 178 -18.55 -36.12 -7.41
C VAL A 178 -17.63 -35.38 -8.36
N GLY A 179 -17.13 -34.23 -7.93
CA GLY A 179 -16.13 -33.46 -8.63
C GLY A 179 -15.06 -32.99 -7.67
N GLN A 180 -13.85 -32.85 -8.15
CA GLN A 180 -12.73 -32.31 -7.36
C GLN A 180 -11.92 -31.33 -8.20
N HIS A 181 -11.53 -30.21 -7.60
CA HIS A 181 -10.67 -29.22 -8.25
C HIS A 181 -9.78 -28.53 -7.23
N ARG A 182 -8.44 -28.58 -7.42
CA ARG A 182 -7.43 -27.88 -6.62
C ARG A 182 -7.62 -27.99 -5.10
N GLY A 183 -7.90 -29.21 -4.61
CA GLY A 183 -8.07 -29.49 -3.19
C GLY A 183 -9.47 -29.24 -2.63
N GLU A 184 -10.41 -28.74 -3.43
CA GLU A 184 -11.83 -28.62 -3.09
C GLU A 184 -12.63 -29.71 -3.80
N ALA A 185 -13.73 -30.16 -3.17
CA ALA A 185 -14.59 -31.19 -3.70
C ALA A 185 -16.05 -30.78 -3.65
N ALA A 186 -16.89 -31.45 -4.44
CA ALA A 186 -18.32 -31.27 -4.44
C ALA A 186 -19.04 -32.58 -4.77
N LEU A 187 -20.24 -32.72 -4.23
CA LEU A 187 -21.21 -33.76 -4.56
C LEU A 187 -22.38 -33.13 -5.31
N ALA A 188 -22.82 -33.71 -6.40
CA ALA A 188 -24.05 -33.34 -7.08
C ALA A 188 -25.01 -34.54 -7.14
N VAL A 189 -26.30 -34.25 -7.00
CA VAL A 189 -27.37 -35.22 -7.23
C VAL A 189 -28.34 -34.61 -8.28
N GLY A 190 -28.98 -35.45 -9.05
CA GLY A 190 -29.86 -34.97 -10.08
C GLY A 190 -30.97 -35.99 -10.44
N TYR A 191 -32.01 -35.46 -11.09
CA TYR A 191 -33.06 -36.23 -11.70
C TYR A 191 -33.21 -35.80 -13.15
N SER A 192 -33.38 -36.73 -14.03
CA SER A 192 -33.65 -36.49 -15.45
C SER A 192 -34.68 -37.43 -15.99
N ARG A 193 -35.50 -36.97 -16.93
CA ARG A 193 -36.49 -37.77 -17.65
C ARG A 193 -36.55 -37.39 -19.13
N ILE A 194 -36.72 -38.39 -19.97
CA ILE A 194 -37.07 -38.22 -21.39
C ILE A 194 -38.56 -38.55 -21.54
N SER A 195 -39.29 -37.74 -22.30
CA SER A 195 -40.68 -37.94 -22.60
C SER A 195 -40.94 -39.29 -23.33
N ASP A 196 -42.16 -39.80 -23.22
CA ASP A 196 -42.51 -41.10 -23.82
C ASP A 196 -42.39 -41.12 -25.35
N ASN A 197 -42.54 -39.95 -26.00
CA ASN A 197 -42.33 -39.77 -27.44
C ASN A 197 -40.87 -39.48 -27.82
N GLY A 198 -39.96 -39.43 -26.84
CA GLY A 198 -38.51 -39.20 -27.05
C GLY A 198 -38.13 -37.77 -27.46
N LYS A 199 -39.06 -36.84 -27.57
CA LYS A 199 -38.78 -35.51 -28.12
C LYS A 199 -38.38 -34.46 -27.09
N TYR A 200 -38.67 -34.65 -25.83
CA TYR A 200 -38.38 -33.70 -24.76
C TYR A 200 -37.61 -34.35 -23.64
N GLY A 201 -36.68 -33.63 -23.08
CA GLY A 201 -35.92 -34.01 -21.88
C GLY A 201 -35.94 -32.90 -20.83
N ILE A 202 -35.98 -33.30 -19.56
CA ILE A 202 -35.76 -32.39 -18.43
C ILE A 202 -34.60 -32.92 -17.57
N LYS A 203 -33.87 -32.02 -16.97
CA LYS A 203 -32.81 -32.32 -15.99
C LYS A 203 -32.91 -31.33 -14.86
N LEU A 204 -32.92 -31.82 -13.63
CA LEU A 204 -32.78 -31.05 -12.41
C LEU A 204 -31.53 -31.53 -11.68
N SER A 205 -30.78 -30.62 -11.11
CA SER A 205 -29.59 -30.95 -10.34
C SER A 205 -29.44 -30.03 -9.13
N MET A 206 -28.86 -30.57 -8.08
CA MET A 206 -28.45 -29.84 -6.89
C MET A 206 -27.09 -30.38 -6.44
N GLY A 207 -26.22 -29.50 -5.99
CA GLY A 207 -24.90 -29.87 -5.48
C GLY A 207 -24.55 -29.09 -4.24
N ALA A 208 -23.67 -29.66 -3.44
CA ALA A 208 -23.04 -29.02 -2.30
C ALA A 208 -21.52 -29.21 -2.37
N ASP A 209 -20.79 -28.18 -2.02
CA ASP A 209 -19.33 -28.20 -2.05
C ASP A 209 -18.70 -28.14 -0.65
N THR A 210 -17.37 -28.33 -0.59
CA THR A 210 -16.59 -28.33 0.65
C THR A 210 -16.54 -26.98 1.35
N GLN A 211 -16.95 -25.90 0.69
CA GLN A 211 -17.05 -24.56 1.26
C GLN A 211 -18.48 -24.24 1.74
N GLY A 212 -19.38 -25.24 1.74
CA GLY A 212 -20.77 -25.12 2.19
C GLY A 212 -21.66 -24.34 1.21
N GLN A 213 -21.26 -24.20 -0.05
CA GLN A 213 -22.09 -23.55 -1.06
C GLN A 213 -23.03 -24.60 -1.69
N ILE A 214 -24.28 -24.20 -1.90
CA ILE A 214 -25.29 -25.02 -2.58
C ILE A 214 -25.50 -24.43 -3.96
N SER A 215 -25.48 -25.30 -4.98
CA SER A 215 -25.75 -24.93 -6.37
C SER A 215 -26.93 -25.72 -6.88
N THR A 216 -27.80 -25.10 -7.64
CA THR A 216 -28.94 -25.74 -8.27
C THR A 216 -28.95 -25.45 -9.76
N GLY A 217 -29.40 -26.41 -10.56
CA GLY A 217 -29.50 -26.25 -12.00
C GLY A 217 -30.74 -26.96 -12.54
N ALA A 218 -31.34 -26.38 -13.59
CA ALA A 218 -32.42 -26.99 -14.33
C ALA A 218 -32.15 -26.80 -15.84
N GLY A 219 -32.49 -27.79 -16.63
CA GLY A 219 -32.34 -27.77 -18.06
C GLY A 219 -33.48 -28.48 -18.76
N VAL A 220 -33.81 -28.05 -19.95
CA VAL A 220 -34.76 -28.69 -20.85
C VAL A 220 -34.07 -28.94 -22.19
N SER A 221 -34.45 -30.01 -22.88
CA SER A 221 -33.94 -30.33 -24.21
C SER A 221 -35.07 -30.73 -25.13
N TYR A 222 -34.92 -30.44 -26.40
CA TYR A 222 -35.80 -30.90 -27.48
C TYR A 222 -34.96 -31.71 -28.46
N PHE A 223 -35.43 -32.90 -28.82
CA PHE A 223 -34.76 -33.80 -29.76
C PHE A 223 -35.59 -33.86 -31.02
N TRP A 224 -35.02 -33.67 -32.20
CA TRP A 224 -35.64 -33.67 -33.50
C TRP A 224 -35.25 -34.89 -34.32
#